data_e311f0d75e12b5b881ef2829c3522eb1
#
_entry.id   e311f0d75e12b5b881ef2829c3522eb1
#
_cell.length_a   1.000
_cell.length_b   1.000
_cell.length_c   1.000
_cell.angle_alpha   90.00
_cell.angle_beta   90.00
_cell.angle_gamma   90.00
#
_symmetry.space_group_name_H-M   'P 1'
#
loop_
_entity.id
_entity.type
_entity.pdbx_description
1 polymer ?
#
loop_
_entity_poly.entity_id
_entity_poly.type
_entity_poly.pdbx_seq_one_letter_code
_entity_poly.pdbx_strand_id
1 'polypeptide(L)'
;MPREVDGNLQECDNFEKTLRPQSLNEYIGQSELKENLNVFIHAARSRNEALDHVLFYGPPGLGKTTLAYILANEMHGNLKTASGPSIEKSGDLAAILTTLEPGDVLFIDEIHRLPKQVEEVLYPAMEDYCLDIVVGKDSATVHNIRINLPPFTLVGATTRAGDLSAPLRDRFGIISQLEYYNLQDLEKIVYRTSCVMNTEIDKNAVGEIALRSRGTPRIANRLFRRVRDFAQVYNEGVISSEIAKTALDRLRVDHLGLDAVDHKYLKGIIERFKGGPVGLEAIASSIGEEPMTLEDVYEPYLMQKGFIGRT
;
A
#
# COMPACT_ATOMS: atom_id res chain seq x y z
N MET A 1 17.75 -26.39 -10.69
CA MET A 1 16.40 -26.85 -10.35
C MET A 1 15.52 -25.64 -10.30
N PRO A 2 14.45 -25.53 -11.10
CA PRO A 2 13.54 -24.42 -11.03
C PRO A 2 12.75 -24.51 -9.70
N ARG A 3 12.64 -23.40 -8.97
CA ARG A 3 11.76 -23.29 -7.81
C ARG A 3 10.32 -23.32 -8.31
N GLU A 4 9.59 -24.38 -8.00
CA GLU A 4 8.14 -24.39 -8.10
C GLU A 4 7.60 -23.28 -7.19
N VAL A 5 6.87 -22.36 -7.79
CA VAL A 5 6.10 -21.35 -7.05
C VAL A 5 4.87 -22.09 -6.54
N ASP A 6 4.96 -22.59 -5.31
CA ASP A 6 3.84 -23.23 -4.63
C ASP A 6 2.79 -22.16 -4.33
N GLY A 7 1.60 -22.28 -4.95
CA GLY A 7 0.47 -21.35 -4.80
C GLY A 7 -0.24 -21.44 -3.44
N ASN A 8 0.35 -22.11 -2.47
CA ASN A 8 -0.14 -22.13 -1.10
C ASN A 8 0.23 -20.82 -0.39
N LEU A 9 -0.78 -20.11 0.09
CA LEU A 9 -0.65 -18.96 1.00
C LEU A 9 0.37 -19.30 2.08
N GLN A 10 1.50 -18.62 2.09
CA GLN A 10 2.50 -18.83 3.13
C GLN A 10 1.90 -18.41 4.48
N GLU A 11 2.29 -19.07 5.56
CA GLU A 11 1.82 -18.73 6.92
C GLU A 11 1.98 -17.23 7.24
N CYS A 12 2.98 -16.57 6.65
CA CYS A 12 3.18 -15.12 6.73
C CYS A 12 2.01 -14.31 6.19
N ASP A 13 1.36 -14.74 5.11
CA ASP A 13 0.24 -14.02 4.48
C ASP A 13 -1.04 -14.15 5.32
N ASN A 14 -1.26 -15.28 5.94
CA ASN A 14 -2.36 -15.48 6.88
C ASN A 14 -2.19 -14.64 8.14
N PHE A 15 -0.97 -14.45 8.58
CA PHE A 15 -0.65 -13.66 9.76
C PHE A 15 -0.83 -12.15 9.54
N GLU A 16 -0.47 -11.64 8.35
CA GLU A 16 -0.73 -10.25 7.99
C GLU A 16 -2.22 -9.95 7.88
N LYS A 17 -3.03 -10.91 7.42
CA LYS A 17 -4.49 -10.79 7.38
C LYS A 17 -5.08 -10.63 8.78
N THR A 18 -4.55 -11.33 9.79
CA THR A 18 -5.01 -11.25 11.18
C THR A 18 -4.71 -9.88 11.81
N LEU A 19 -3.64 -9.20 11.38
CA LEU A 19 -3.26 -7.88 11.88
C LEU A 19 -4.06 -6.74 11.24
N ARG A 20 -4.70 -6.97 10.08
CA ARG A 20 -5.43 -5.91 9.38
C ARG A 20 -6.74 -5.59 10.10
N PRO A 21 -7.06 -4.30 10.32
CA PRO A 21 -8.37 -3.90 10.78
C PRO A 21 -9.44 -4.32 9.77
N GLN A 22 -10.60 -4.75 10.26
CA GLN A 22 -11.69 -5.26 9.44
C GLN A 22 -12.78 -4.21 9.17
N SER A 23 -12.78 -3.12 9.92
CA SER A 23 -13.75 -2.03 9.80
C SER A 23 -13.08 -0.66 9.87
N LEU A 24 -13.78 0.40 9.43
CA LEU A 24 -13.33 1.78 9.58
C LEU A 24 -13.14 2.16 11.05
N ASN A 25 -13.91 1.60 11.96
CA ASN A 25 -13.80 1.89 13.40
C ASN A 25 -12.48 1.37 13.98
N GLU A 26 -12.00 0.23 13.50
CA GLU A 26 -10.73 -0.35 13.92
C GLU A 26 -9.52 0.31 13.26
N TYR A 27 -9.74 1.02 12.15
CA TYR A 27 -8.67 1.66 11.39
C TYR A 27 -8.18 2.90 12.13
N ILE A 28 -6.90 2.90 12.48
CA ILE A 28 -6.24 3.97 13.24
C ILE A 28 -5.64 4.98 12.26
N GLY A 29 -5.76 6.27 12.58
CA GLY A 29 -5.24 7.37 11.78
C GLY A 29 -6.11 7.76 10.60
N GLN A 30 -5.62 8.66 9.73
CA GLN A 30 -6.31 9.17 8.54
C GLN A 30 -7.73 9.69 8.85
N SER A 31 -7.89 10.49 9.90
CA SER A 31 -9.21 10.83 10.49
C SER A 31 -10.16 11.46 9.47
N GLU A 32 -9.68 12.45 8.71
CA GLU A 32 -10.50 13.13 7.68
C GLU A 32 -10.95 12.18 6.59
N LEU A 33 -10.04 11.33 6.11
CA LEU A 33 -10.37 10.30 5.12
C LEU A 33 -11.43 9.33 5.66
N LYS A 34 -11.30 8.89 6.92
CA LYS A 34 -12.29 8.00 7.57
C LYS A 34 -13.66 8.62 7.65
N GLU A 35 -13.74 9.88 8.07
CA GLU A 35 -15.00 10.61 8.18
C GLU A 35 -15.69 10.69 6.82
N ASN A 36 -14.96 11.06 5.76
CA ASN A 36 -15.48 11.14 4.41
C ASN A 36 -15.95 9.77 3.90
N LEU A 37 -15.11 8.73 4.03
CA LEU A 37 -15.47 7.38 3.61
C LEU A 37 -16.71 6.86 4.34
N ASN A 38 -16.84 7.14 5.65
CA ASN A 38 -18.00 6.74 6.41
C ASN A 38 -19.29 7.35 5.84
N VAL A 39 -19.26 8.64 5.47
CA VAL A 39 -20.42 9.30 4.83
C VAL A 39 -20.74 8.66 3.48
N PHE A 40 -19.73 8.43 2.63
CA PHE A 40 -19.93 7.85 1.29
C PHE A 40 -20.47 6.42 1.35
N ILE A 41 -19.93 5.59 2.24
CA ILE A 41 -20.40 4.22 2.46
C ILE A 41 -21.85 4.20 2.95
N HIS A 42 -22.17 5.01 3.95
CA HIS A 42 -23.55 5.09 4.47
C HIS A 42 -24.52 5.56 3.38
N ALA A 43 -24.15 6.55 2.58
CA ALA A 43 -24.97 7.04 1.49
C ALA A 43 -25.19 5.98 0.40
N ALA A 44 -24.14 5.28 -0.05
CA ALA A 44 -24.23 4.21 -1.05
C ALA A 44 -25.12 3.06 -0.55
N ARG A 45 -24.91 2.61 0.70
CA ARG A 45 -25.74 1.56 1.34
C ARG A 45 -27.19 1.94 1.47
N SER A 46 -27.51 3.20 1.85
CA SER A 46 -28.89 3.66 2.00
C SER A 46 -29.65 3.70 0.67
N ARG A 47 -28.94 3.90 -0.44
CA ARG A 47 -29.50 3.87 -1.79
C ARG A 47 -29.44 2.48 -2.45
N ASN A 48 -28.79 1.51 -1.79
CA ASN A 48 -28.51 0.17 -2.31
C ASN A 48 -27.74 0.22 -3.66
N GLU A 49 -26.74 1.09 -3.71
CA GLU A 49 -25.86 1.32 -4.86
C GLU A 49 -24.43 0.84 -4.53
N ALA A 50 -23.63 0.55 -5.58
CA ALA A 50 -22.19 0.39 -5.41
C ALA A 50 -21.57 1.72 -4.96
N LEU A 51 -20.48 1.64 -4.19
CA LEU A 51 -19.70 2.84 -3.86
C LEU A 51 -19.03 3.37 -5.12
N ASP A 52 -18.92 4.68 -5.26
CA ASP A 52 -18.11 5.29 -6.33
C ASP A 52 -16.69 4.72 -6.36
N HIS A 53 -16.06 4.74 -7.54
CA HIS A 53 -14.69 4.28 -7.67
C HIS A 53 -13.73 5.13 -6.85
N VAL A 54 -12.78 4.47 -6.18
CA VAL A 54 -11.86 5.10 -5.20
C VAL A 54 -10.43 5.02 -5.67
N LEU A 55 -9.71 6.12 -5.63
CA LEU A 55 -8.26 6.17 -5.84
C LEU A 55 -7.55 6.54 -4.54
N PHE A 56 -6.74 5.62 -4.02
CA PHE A 56 -5.83 5.90 -2.92
C PHE A 56 -4.42 6.11 -3.43
N TYR A 57 -3.80 7.26 -3.08
CA TYR A 57 -2.44 7.53 -3.46
C TYR A 57 -1.59 8.00 -2.27
N GLY A 58 -0.28 7.86 -2.39
CA GLY A 58 0.67 8.27 -1.36
C GLY A 58 1.76 7.22 -1.13
N PRO A 59 2.71 7.50 -0.22
CA PRO A 59 3.85 6.64 0.05
C PRO A 59 3.50 5.18 0.33
N PRO A 60 4.43 4.25 0.14
CA PRO A 60 4.19 2.84 0.43
C PRO A 60 4.03 2.59 1.93
N GLY A 61 3.24 1.56 2.30
CA GLY A 61 3.10 1.12 3.69
C GLY A 61 2.11 1.89 4.55
N LEU A 62 1.33 2.81 3.98
CA LEU A 62 0.34 3.65 4.68
C LEU A 62 -1.05 3.00 4.83
N GLY A 63 -1.28 1.83 4.23
CA GLY A 63 -2.53 1.09 4.42
C GLY A 63 -3.52 1.15 3.25
N LYS A 64 -3.11 1.52 2.02
CA LYS A 64 -3.97 1.54 0.82
C LYS A 64 -4.72 0.21 0.61
N THR A 65 -4.00 -0.90 0.62
CA THR A 65 -4.59 -2.25 0.52
C THR A 65 -5.53 -2.57 1.69
N THR A 66 -5.19 -2.12 2.90
CA THR A 66 -6.03 -2.32 4.09
C THR A 66 -7.37 -1.59 3.95
N LEU A 67 -7.36 -0.36 3.44
CA LEU A 67 -8.58 0.38 3.17
C LEU A 67 -9.46 -0.30 2.11
N ALA A 68 -8.87 -0.89 1.07
CA ALA A 68 -9.63 -1.66 0.09
C ALA A 68 -10.35 -2.87 0.74
N TYR A 69 -9.70 -3.59 1.65
CA TYR A 69 -10.33 -4.66 2.43
C TYR A 69 -11.49 -4.14 3.31
N ILE A 70 -11.27 -3.02 3.98
CA ILE A 70 -12.29 -2.39 4.81
C ILE A 70 -13.49 -1.97 3.95
N LEU A 71 -13.27 -1.34 2.80
CA LEU A 71 -14.34 -0.93 1.89
C LEU A 71 -15.18 -2.14 1.43
N ALA A 72 -14.54 -3.25 1.07
CA ALA A 72 -15.26 -4.46 0.69
C ALA A 72 -16.11 -5.00 1.86
N ASN A 73 -15.56 -5.06 3.05
CA ASN A 73 -16.28 -5.50 4.24
C ASN A 73 -17.47 -4.58 4.57
N GLU A 74 -17.23 -3.26 4.57
CA GLU A 74 -18.28 -2.27 4.84
C GLU A 74 -19.39 -2.27 3.78
N MET A 75 -19.06 -2.55 2.53
CA MET A 75 -20.03 -2.67 1.43
C MET A 75 -20.66 -4.06 1.31
N HIS A 76 -20.26 -5.02 2.18
CA HIS A 76 -20.70 -6.42 2.15
C HIS A 76 -20.43 -7.14 0.82
N GLY A 77 -19.41 -6.71 0.08
CA GLY A 77 -18.95 -7.33 -1.16
C GLY A 77 -17.67 -8.16 -0.96
N ASN A 78 -17.32 -8.95 -1.96
CA ASN A 78 -16.06 -9.66 -1.96
C ASN A 78 -14.95 -8.75 -2.48
N LEU A 79 -13.73 -8.91 -1.96
CA LEU A 79 -12.55 -8.23 -2.49
C LEU A 79 -11.83 -9.12 -3.49
N LYS A 80 -11.73 -8.67 -4.74
CA LYS A 80 -10.82 -9.23 -5.75
C LYS A 80 -9.60 -8.33 -5.88
N THR A 81 -8.43 -8.94 -5.87
CA THR A 81 -7.17 -8.19 -5.87
C THR A 81 -6.36 -8.51 -7.12
N ALA A 82 -5.82 -7.48 -7.74
CA ALA A 82 -4.89 -7.57 -8.84
C ALA A 82 -3.75 -6.57 -8.64
N SER A 83 -2.66 -6.74 -9.37
CA SER A 83 -1.55 -5.80 -9.42
C SER A 83 -1.41 -5.24 -10.83
N GLY A 84 -1.22 -3.94 -11.00
CA GLY A 84 -1.02 -3.32 -12.30
C GLY A 84 0.02 -4.05 -13.16
N PRO A 85 1.22 -4.35 -12.63
CA PRO A 85 2.25 -5.12 -13.35
C PRO A 85 1.86 -6.52 -13.79
N SER A 86 0.87 -7.16 -13.14
CA SER A 86 0.43 -8.51 -13.49
C SER A 86 -0.65 -8.55 -14.58
N ILE A 87 -1.19 -7.38 -14.95
CA ILE A 87 -2.21 -7.25 -15.99
C ILE A 87 -1.51 -6.73 -17.26
N GLU A 88 -1.08 -7.63 -18.12
CA GLU A 88 -0.31 -7.27 -19.30
C GLU A 88 -1.19 -6.95 -20.53
N LYS A 89 -2.36 -7.57 -20.61
CA LYS A 89 -3.25 -7.51 -21.77
C LYS A 89 -4.70 -7.19 -21.36
N SER A 90 -5.43 -6.61 -22.26
CA SER A 90 -6.88 -6.31 -22.10
C SER A 90 -7.68 -7.57 -21.74
N GLY A 91 -7.29 -8.74 -22.25
CA GLY A 91 -7.92 -10.03 -21.92
C GLY A 91 -7.75 -10.45 -20.46
N ASP A 92 -6.61 -10.13 -19.84
CA ASP A 92 -6.35 -10.45 -18.43
C ASP A 92 -7.32 -9.67 -17.52
N LEU A 93 -7.48 -8.38 -17.81
CA LEU A 93 -8.44 -7.53 -17.10
C LEU A 93 -9.88 -7.95 -17.35
N ALA A 94 -10.24 -8.25 -18.59
CA ALA A 94 -11.58 -8.72 -18.96
C ALA A 94 -11.94 -10.02 -18.21
N ALA A 95 -11.00 -10.95 -18.09
CA ALA A 95 -11.18 -12.17 -17.31
C ALA A 95 -11.49 -11.88 -15.83
N ILE A 96 -10.81 -10.91 -15.22
CA ILE A 96 -11.08 -10.50 -13.83
C ILE A 96 -12.47 -9.86 -13.73
N LEU A 97 -12.78 -8.89 -14.59
CA LEU A 97 -14.04 -8.13 -14.55
C LEU A 97 -15.27 -9.02 -14.75
N THR A 98 -15.19 -10.04 -15.63
CA THR A 98 -16.30 -10.96 -15.88
C THR A 98 -16.59 -11.92 -14.71
N THR A 99 -15.69 -12.01 -13.72
CA THR A 99 -15.92 -12.81 -12.50
C THR A 99 -16.53 -12.00 -11.35
N LEU A 100 -16.73 -10.69 -11.51
CA LEU A 100 -17.30 -9.84 -10.47
C LEU A 100 -18.79 -10.13 -10.27
N GLU A 101 -19.22 -10.01 -9.02
CA GLU A 101 -20.62 -10.08 -8.60
C GLU A 101 -21.10 -8.67 -8.18
N PRO A 102 -22.43 -8.43 -8.11
CA PRO A 102 -22.96 -7.14 -7.69
C PRO A 102 -22.44 -6.74 -6.30
N GLY A 103 -21.85 -5.53 -6.19
CA GLY A 103 -21.29 -5.01 -4.94
C GLY A 103 -19.85 -5.44 -4.64
N ASP A 104 -19.23 -6.27 -5.49
CA ASP A 104 -17.83 -6.63 -5.33
C ASP A 104 -16.90 -5.41 -5.44
N VAL A 105 -15.77 -5.50 -4.77
CA VAL A 105 -14.68 -4.51 -4.85
C VAL A 105 -13.51 -5.12 -5.60
N LEU A 106 -13.12 -4.49 -6.71
CA LEU A 106 -11.89 -4.80 -7.43
C LEU A 106 -10.78 -3.87 -6.96
N PHE A 107 -9.75 -4.41 -6.33
CA PHE A 107 -8.57 -3.66 -5.93
C PHE A 107 -7.42 -3.89 -6.92
N ILE A 108 -6.89 -2.80 -7.49
CA ILE A 108 -5.71 -2.83 -8.35
C ILE A 108 -4.59 -2.05 -7.67
N ASP A 109 -3.56 -2.77 -7.21
CA ASP A 109 -2.36 -2.14 -6.65
C ASP A 109 -1.43 -1.68 -7.78
N GLU A 110 -0.69 -0.59 -7.55
CA GLU A 110 0.19 0.06 -8.53
C GLU A 110 -0.51 0.29 -9.88
N ILE A 111 -1.74 0.81 -9.82
CA ILE A 111 -2.62 1.00 -11.00
C ILE A 111 -1.98 1.88 -12.09
N HIS A 112 -1.04 2.78 -11.76
CA HIS A 112 -0.29 3.59 -12.71
C HIS A 112 0.60 2.77 -13.65
N ARG A 113 0.84 1.49 -13.33
CA ARG A 113 1.64 0.58 -14.16
C ARG A 113 0.83 -0.24 -15.15
N LEU A 114 -0.46 0.03 -15.25
CA LEU A 114 -1.30 -0.59 -16.29
C LEU A 114 -0.85 -0.12 -17.69
N PRO A 115 -0.76 -1.02 -18.67
CA PRO A 115 -0.59 -0.63 -20.07
C PRO A 115 -1.78 0.20 -20.56
N LYS A 116 -1.56 1.19 -21.43
CA LYS A 116 -2.63 2.05 -21.97
C LYS A 116 -3.81 1.28 -22.56
N GLN A 117 -3.51 0.18 -23.28
CA GLN A 117 -4.56 -0.68 -23.86
C GLN A 117 -5.45 -1.33 -22.79
N VAL A 118 -4.93 -1.56 -21.59
CA VAL A 118 -5.68 -2.09 -20.46
C VAL A 118 -6.49 -0.99 -19.79
N GLU A 119 -5.93 0.22 -19.66
CA GLU A 119 -6.67 1.37 -19.15
C GLU A 119 -7.91 1.66 -20.00
N GLU A 120 -7.81 1.57 -21.34
CA GLU A 120 -8.92 1.80 -22.26
C GLU A 120 -10.10 0.84 -22.04
N VAL A 121 -9.83 -0.37 -21.54
CA VAL A 121 -10.88 -1.34 -21.16
C VAL A 121 -11.54 -0.98 -19.84
N LEU A 122 -10.81 -0.31 -18.92
CA LEU A 122 -11.38 0.16 -17.66
C LEU A 122 -12.40 1.29 -17.87
N TYR A 123 -12.24 2.13 -18.87
CA TYR A 123 -13.11 3.30 -19.03
C TYR A 123 -14.59 2.94 -19.14
N PRO A 124 -15.04 2.11 -20.12
CA PRO A 124 -16.43 1.71 -20.18
C PRO A 124 -16.85 0.82 -18.99
N ALA A 125 -15.92 0.08 -18.40
CA ALA A 125 -16.23 -0.74 -17.23
C ALA A 125 -16.54 0.12 -15.99
N MET A 126 -15.89 1.28 -15.84
CA MET A 126 -16.12 2.21 -14.74
C MET A 126 -17.36 3.10 -14.97
N GLU A 127 -17.59 3.57 -16.20
CA GLU A 127 -18.66 4.50 -16.50
C GLU A 127 -20.01 3.81 -16.70
N ASP A 128 -20.02 2.75 -17.53
CA ASP A 128 -21.23 2.11 -18.04
C ASP A 128 -21.42 0.67 -17.52
N TYR A 129 -20.51 0.17 -16.68
CA TYR A 129 -20.50 -1.23 -16.26
C TYR A 129 -20.56 -2.19 -17.45
N CYS A 130 -19.75 -1.97 -18.47
CA CYS A 130 -19.69 -2.82 -19.65
C CYS A 130 -18.26 -3.03 -20.15
N LEU A 131 -18.07 -4.12 -20.90
CA LEU A 131 -16.85 -4.43 -21.62
C LEU A 131 -17.17 -4.46 -23.13
N ASP A 132 -16.39 -3.77 -23.93
CA ASP A 132 -16.42 -3.87 -25.36
C ASP A 132 -15.26 -4.73 -25.86
N ILE A 133 -15.57 -5.95 -26.32
CA ILE A 133 -14.58 -6.92 -26.78
C ILE A 133 -14.66 -7.02 -28.31
N VAL A 134 -13.54 -6.78 -28.97
CA VAL A 134 -13.39 -6.97 -30.41
C VAL A 134 -13.01 -8.42 -30.68
N VAL A 135 -13.91 -9.16 -31.36
CA VAL A 135 -13.70 -10.56 -31.75
C VAL A 135 -13.57 -10.65 -33.26
N GLY A 136 -12.52 -11.31 -33.74
CA GLY A 136 -12.26 -11.51 -35.17
C GLY A 136 -10.83 -11.11 -35.53
N LYS A 137 -10.22 -11.84 -36.49
CA LYS A 137 -8.84 -11.55 -36.97
C LYS A 137 -8.80 -10.78 -38.28
N ASP A 138 -9.87 -10.85 -39.08
CA ASP A 138 -9.98 -10.23 -40.41
C ASP A 138 -11.04 -9.15 -40.42
N SER A 139 -10.83 -8.09 -41.18
CA SER A 139 -11.74 -6.93 -41.30
C SER A 139 -13.19 -7.31 -41.69
N ALA A 140 -13.40 -8.47 -42.29
CA ALA A 140 -14.73 -8.98 -42.67
C ALA A 140 -15.43 -9.75 -41.50
N THR A 141 -14.72 -10.12 -40.46
CA THR A 141 -15.24 -10.92 -39.33
C THR A 141 -15.12 -10.23 -37.97
N VAL A 142 -14.71 -8.95 -37.97
CA VAL A 142 -14.62 -8.17 -36.75
C VAL A 142 -16.02 -7.81 -36.23
N HIS A 143 -16.36 -8.35 -35.08
CA HIS A 143 -17.59 -8.01 -34.35
C HIS A 143 -17.21 -7.41 -32.99
N ASN A 144 -17.87 -6.32 -32.62
CA ASN A 144 -17.78 -5.77 -31.29
C ASN A 144 -18.87 -6.40 -30.42
N ILE A 145 -18.46 -7.09 -29.36
CA ILE A 145 -19.38 -7.72 -28.41
C ILE A 145 -19.34 -6.90 -27.14
N ARG A 146 -20.50 -6.34 -26.75
CA ARG A 146 -20.67 -5.66 -25.46
C ARG A 146 -21.16 -6.65 -24.41
N ILE A 147 -20.40 -6.78 -23.33
CA ILE A 147 -20.73 -7.60 -22.17
C ILE A 147 -21.08 -6.67 -21.03
N ASN A 148 -22.29 -6.82 -20.46
CA ASN A 148 -22.68 -6.07 -19.28
C ASN A 148 -22.01 -6.66 -18.04
N LEU A 149 -21.47 -5.80 -17.18
CA LEU A 149 -20.90 -6.13 -15.89
C LEU A 149 -21.89 -5.78 -14.79
N PRO A 150 -21.87 -6.49 -13.67
CA PRO A 150 -22.59 -6.06 -12.48
C PRO A 150 -22.00 -4.75 -11.94
N PRO A 151 -22.78 -3.91 -11.22
CA PRO A 151 -22.25 -2.77 -10.53
C PRO A 151 -21.19 -3.19 -9.50
N PHE A 152 -19.99 -2.63 -9.59
CA PHE A 152 -18.86 -2.92 -8.72
C PHE A 152 -18.12 -1.62 -8.35
N THR A 153 -17.27 -1.69 -7.35
CA THR A 153 -16.38 -0.59 -6.98
C THR A 153 -14.94 -0.91 -7.37
N LEU A 154 -14.33 -0.08 -8.21
CA LEU A 154 -12.89 -0.12 -8.44
C LEU A 154 -12.16 0.68 -7.37
N VAL A 155 -11.20 0.06 -6.68
CA VAL A 155 -10.27 0.72 -5.78
C VAL A 155 -8.87 0.67 -6.39
N GLY A 156 -8.40 1.79 -6.92
CA GLY A 156 -7.04 1.95 -7.41
C GLY A 156 -6.10 2.38 -6.29
N ALA A 157 -4.89 1.81 -6.27
CA ALA A 157 -3.82 2.27 -5.40
C ALA A 157 -2.57 2.62 -6.20
N THR A 158 -1.91 3.71 -5.83
CA THR A 158 -0.67 4.14 -6.47
C THR A 158 0.26 4.85 -5.50
N THR A 159 1.55 4.70 -5.70
CA THR A 159 2.58 5.54 -5.06
C THR A 159 2.88 6.79 -5.88
N ARG A 160 2.56 6.78 -7.18
CA ARG A 160 2.87 7.83 -8.16
C ARG A 160 1.60 8.33 -8.85
N ALA A 161 0.86 9.21 -8.16
CA ALA A 161 -0.40 9.76 -8.70
C ALA A 161 -0.20 10.59 -10.00
N GLY A 162 0.99 11.15 -10.19
CA GLY A 162 1.36 11.92 -11.38
C GLY A 162 1.53 11.06 -12.63
N ASP A 163 1.82 9.76 -12.49
CA ASP A 163 2.03 8.83 -13.60
C ASP A 163 0.71 8.23 -14.10
N LEU A 164 -0.40 8.46 -13.38
CA LEU A 164 -1.72 8.02 -13.81
C LEU A 164 -2.23 8.91 -14.92
N SER A 165 -2.78 8.29 -15.98
CA SER A 165 -3.37 9.05 -17.09
C SER A 165 -4.55 9.91 -16.61
N ALA A 166 -4.67 11.14 -17.14
CA ALA A 166 -5.77 12.02 -16.77
C ALA A 166 -7.15 11.39 -17.04
N PRO A 167 -7.40 10.71 -18.19
CA PRO A 167 -8.68 10.06 -18.42
C PRO A 167 -9.05 8.99 -17.39
N LEU A 168 -8.06 8.22 -16.90
CA LEU A 168 -8.33 7.21 -15.85
C LEU A 168 -8.58 7.89 -14.50
N ARG A 169 -7.79 8.91 -14.17
CA ARG A 169 -7.92 9.64 -12.91
C ARG A 169 -9.28 10.32 -12.75
N ASP A 170 -9.78 10.93 -13.83
CA ASP A 170 -11.05 11.67 -13.81
C ASP A 170 -12.28 10.77 -13.61
N ARG A 171 -12.11 9.44 -13.76
CA ARG A 171 -13.17 8.46 -13.54
C ARG A 171 -13.30 7.99 -12.10
N PHE A 172 -12.38 8.38 -11.25
CA PHE A 172 -12.50 8.12 -9.82
C PHE A 172 -13.33 9.21 -9.15
N GLY A 173 -14.49 8.86 -8.61
CA GLY A 173 -15.35 9.80 -7.87
C GLY A 173 -14.78 10.17 -6.50
N ILE A 174 -13.95 9.28 -5.92
CA ILE A 174 -13.31 9.49 -4.63
C ILE A 174 -11.79 9.40 -4.80
N ILE A 175 -11.08 10.52 -4.62
CA ILE A 175 -9.62 10.58 -4.71
C ILE A 175 -9.08 11.02 -3.37
N SER A 176 -8.23 10.19 -2.74
CA SER A 176 -7.73 10.46 -1.40
C SER A 176 -6.24 10.19 -1.27
N GLN A 177 -5.54 11.17 -0.73
CA GLN A 177 -4.13 11.04 -0.37
C GLN A 177 -4.00 10.44 1.02
N LEU A 178 -3.16 9.42 1.15
CA LEU A 178 -2.76 8.90 2.46
C LEU A 178 -1.50 9.65 2.92
N GLU A 179 -1.56 10.12 4.15
CA GLU A 179 -0.48 10.84 4.79
C GLU A 179 0.31 9.95 5.75
N TYR A 180 1.53 10.38 6.07
CA TYR A 180 2.30 9.74 7.12
C TYR A 180 1.60 9.84 8.47
N TYR A 181 1.68 8.79 9.24
CA TYR A 181 1.06 8.72 10.56
C TYR A 181 1.86 9.54 11.58
N ASN A 182 1.15 10.21 12.47
CA ASN A 182 1.75 10.83 13.63
C ASN A 182 2.20 9.78 14.66
N LEU A 183 3.01 10.19 15.63
CA LEU A 183 3.56 9.30 16.64
C LEU A 183 2.47 8.61 17.47
N GLN A 184 1.44 9.36 17.86
CA GLN A 184 0.37 8.83 18.72
C GLN A 184 -0.43 7.72 18.01
N ASP A 185 -0.70 7.85 16.72
CA ASP A 185 -1.41 6.82 15.96
C ASP A 185 -0.53 5.59 15.71
N LEU A 186 0.78 5.78 15.50
CA LEU A 186 1.73 4.67 15.43
C LEU A 186 1.84 3.93 16.77
N GLU A 187 1.85 4.62 17.90
CA GLU A 187 1.81 4.00 19.23
C GLU A 187 0.56 3.13 19.41
N LYS A 188 -0.61 3.63 19.00
CA LYS A 188 -1.87 2.85 19.03
C LYS A 188 -1.77 1.60 18.12
N ILE A 189 -1.17 1.73 16.93
CA ILE A 189 -0.96 0.62 16.00
C ILE A 189 -0.03 -0.43 16.60
N VAL A 190 1.11 -0.04 17.17
CA VAL A 190 2.05 -0.94 17.84
C VAL A 190 1.39 -1.66 19.01
N TYR A 191 0.63 -0.92 19.85
CA TYR A 191 -0.10 -1.50 20.97
C TYR A 191 -1.20 -2.47 20.49
N ARG A 192 -1.99 -2.10 19.48
CA ARG A 192 -2.97 -3.01 18.87
C ARG A 192 -2.30 -4.28 18.35
N THR A 193 -1.16 -4.14 17.71
CA THR A 193 -0.39 -5.28 17.19
C THR A 193 0.07 -6.19 18.32
N SER A 194 0.50 -5.65 19.46
CA SER A 194 0.87 -6.45 20.64
C SER A 194 -0.32 -7.23 21.20
N CYS A 195 -1.50 -6.61 21.25
CA CYS A 195 -2.73 -7.29 21.69
C CYS A 195 -3.11 -8.44 20.74
N VAL A 196 -3.11 -8.20 19.42
CA VAL A 196 -3.44 -9.24 18.42
C VAL A 196 -2.42 -10.39 18.47
N MET A 197 -1.15 -10.08 18.72
CA MET A 197 -0.08 -11.07 18.84
C MET A 197 0.06 -11.68 20.24
N ASN A 198 -0.82 -11.33 21.16
CA ASN A 198 -0.78 -11.77 22.56
C ASN A 198 0.64 -11.63 23.16
N THR A 199 1.25 -10.46 22.96
CA THR A 199 2.62 -10.17 23.40
C THR A 199 2.59 -9.02 24.38
N GLU A 200 3.09 -9.23 25.59
CA GLU A 200 3.20 -8.17 26.59
C GLU A 200 4.27 -7.15 26.19
N ILE A 201 3.92 -5.87 26.26
CA ILE A 201 4.80 -4.77 25.88
C ILE A 201 4.72 -3.60 26.85
N ASP A 202 5.86 -3.06 27.22
CA ASP A 202 5.97 -1.85 28.03
C ASP A 202 5.61 -0.60 27.21
N LYS A 203 4.93 0.37 27.85
CA LYS A 203 4.52 1.63 27.21
C LYS A 203 5.71 2.38 26.57
N ASN A 204 6.88 2.38 27.23
CA ASN A 204 8.06 3.04 26.67
C ASN A 204 8.59 2.29 25.44
N ALA A 205 8.48 0.96 25.41
CA ALA A 205 8.85 0.14 24.26
C ALA A 205 7.93 0.41 23.07
N VAL A 206 6.63 0.64 23.30
CA VAL A 206 5.67 1.08 22.25
C VAL A 206 6.16 2.39 21.63
N GLY A 207 6.52 3.39 22.45
CA GLY A 207 7.03 4.66 21.98
C GLY A 207 8.34 4.55 21.16
N GLU A 208 9.28 3.71 21.60
CA GLU A 208 10.55 3.47 20.90
C GLU A 208 10.32 2.86 19.50
N ILE A 209 9.44 1.86 19.39
CA ILE A 209 9.12 1.24 18.11
C ILE A 209 8.38 2.23 17.20
N ALA A 210 7.40 2.97 17.72
CA ALA A 210 6.64 3.94 16.98
C ALA A 210 7.51 5.08 16.44
N LEU A 211 8.43 5.61 17.27
CA LEU A 211 9.34 6.68 16.90
C LEU A 211 10.21 6.30 15.69
N ARG A 212 10.74 5.06 15.67
CA ARG A 212 11.61 4.56 14.61
C ARG A 212 10.86 4.00 13.39
N SER A 213 9.51 4.12 13.35
CA SER A 213 8.66 3.53 12.30
C SER A 213 8.45 4.40 11.06
N ARG A 214 9.18 5.51 10.93
CA ARG A 214 9.13 6.39 9.73
C ARG A 214 7.73 6.86 9.33
N GLY A 215 6.82 7.03 10.27
CA GLY A 215 5.45 7.43 9.97
C GLY A 215 4.61 6.36 9.25
N THR A 216 5.05 5.10 9.17
CA THR A 216 4.35 4.08 8.39
C THR A 216 3.97 2.84 9.22
N PRO A 217 2.69 2.41 9.17
CA PRO A 217 2.22 1.21 9.86
C PRO A 217 2.95 -0.08 9.47
N ARG A 218 3.33 -0.22 8.19
CA ARG A 218 4.09 -1.38 7.70
C ARG A 218 5.43 -1.52 8.41
N ILE A 219 6.17 -0.41 8.58
CA ILE A 219 7.45 -0.42 9.27
C ILE A 219 7.24 -0.66 10.76
N ALA A 220 6.24 -0.04 11.39
CA ALA A 220 5.89 -0.26 12.79
C ALA A 220 5.65 -1.75 13.09
N ASN A 221 4.82 -2.41 12.29
CA ASN A 221 4.53 -3.83 12.42
C ASN A 221 5.76 -4.71 12.15
N ARG A 222 6.60 -4.33 11.18
CA ARG A 222 7.86 -5.03 10.89
C ARG A 222 8.84 -4.94 12.06
N LEU A 223 9.03 -3.74 12.60
CA LEU A 223 9.92 -3.53 13.74
C LEU A 223 9.40 -4.24 14.98
N PHE A 224 8.09 -4.15 15.27
CA PHE A 224 7.47 -4.87 16.36
C PHE A 224 7.78 -6.38 16.30
N ARG A 225 7.59 -7.01 15.14
CA ARG A 225 7.88 -8.45 14.96
C ARG A 225 9.34 -8.77 15.27
N ARG A 226 10.27 -7.96 14.80
CA ARG A 226 11.70 -8.19 15.09
C ARG A 226 12.02 -8.00 16.57
N VAL A 227 11.50 -6.95 17.19
CA VAL A 227 11.67 -6.71 18.62
C VAL A 227 11.08 -7.87 19.45
N ARG A 228 9.92 -8.40 19.05
CA ARG A 228 9.31 -9.57 19.68
C ARG A 228 10.21 -10.79 19.59
N ASP A 229 10.89 -11.03 18.45
CA ASP A 229 11.84 -12.15 18.33
C ASP A 229 12.98 -12.03 19.35
N PHE A 230 13.49 -10.82 19.58
CA PHE A 230 14.47 -10.55 20.63
C PHE A 230 13.90 -10.78 22.03
N ALA A 231 12.70 -10.30 22.31
CA ALA A 231 12.05 -10.51 23.59
C ALA A 231 11.85 -12.01 23.89
N GLN A 232 11.46 -12.78 22.89
CA GLN A 232 11.28 -14.24 23.01
C GLN A 232 12.57 -14.95 23.45
N VAL A 233 13.71 -14.49 22.93
CA VAL A 233 15.02 -15.14 23.20
C VAL A 233 15.67 -14.63 24.50
N TYR A 234 15.49 -13.35 24.81
CA TYR A 234 16.28 -12.70 25.87
C TYR A 234 15.45 -12.22 27.06
N ASN A 235 14.11 -12.24 27.00
CA ASN A 235 13.24 -11.69 28.05
C ASN A 235 11.86 -12.39 28.13
N GLU A 236 11.84 -13.71 28.06
CA GLU A 236 10.65 -14.56 28.28
C GLU A 236 9.41 -14.11 27.47
N GLY A 237 9.61 -13.43 26.33
CA GLY A 237 8.55 -12.95 25.45
C GLY A 237 7.98 -11.56 25.80
N VAL A 238 8.43 -10.94 26.89
CA VAL A 238 8.00 -9.59 27.30
C VAL A 238 8.85 -8.53 26.61
N ILE A 239 8.23 -7.58 25.92
CA ILE A 239 8.94 -6.48 25.26
C ILE A 239 9.11 -5.32 26.26
N SER A 240 10.24 -5.29 26.96
CA SER A 240 10.65 -4.14 27.78
C SER A 240 11.28 -3.03 26.93
N SER A 241 11.33 -1.81 27.48
CA SER A 241 12.03 -0.68 26.84
C SER A 241 13.50 -0.98 26.52
N GLU A 242 14.16 -1.74 27.37
CA GLU A 242 15.57 -2.10 27.23
C GLU A 242 15.78 -3.09 26.07
N ILE A 243 14.91 -4.11 25.98
CA ILE A 243 14.90 -5.08 24.87
C ILE A 243 14.58 -4.37 23.56
N ALA A 244 13.59 -3.47 23.55
CA ALA A 244 13.23 -2.73 22.35
C ALA A 244 14.40 -1.91 21.81
N LYS A 245 15.08 -1.14 22.67
CA LYS A 245 16.28 -0.36 22.30
C LYS A 245 17.40 -1.25 21.79
N THR A 246 17.74 -2.29 22.52
CA THR A 246 18.80 -3.25 22.14
C THR A 246 18.51 -3.91 20.78
N ALA A 247 17.27 -4.34 20.56
CA ALA A 247 16.87 -4.95 19.30
C ALA A 247 16.96 -3.96 18.13
N LEU A 248 16.42 -2.76 18.29
CA LEU A 248 16.42 -1.73 17.25
C LEU A 248 17.84 -1.27 16.90
N ASP A 249 18.73 -1.16 17.90
CA ASP A 249 20.14 -0.82 17.67
C ASP A 249 20.88 -1.94 16.93
N ARG A 250 20.63 -3.21 17.26
CA ARG A 250 21.17 -4.36 16.52
C ARG A 250 20.63 -4.44 15.08
N LEU A 251 19.40 -4.01 14.85
CA LEU A 251 18.81 -3.87 13.52
C LEU A 251 19.33 -2.64 12.76
N ARG A 252 20.21 -1.85 13.40
CA ARG A 252 20.78 -0.62 12.83
C ARG A 252 19.73 0.41 12.42
N VAL A 253 18.66 0.51 13.19
CA VAL A 253 17.64 1.55 13.02
C VAL A 253 17.87 2.57 14.12
N ASP A 254 18.27 3.78 13.76
CA ASP A 254 18.57 4.85 14.72
C ASP A 254 17.30 5.50 15.31
N HIS A 255 17.48 6.47 16.20
CA HIS A 255 16.39 7.19 16.85
C HIS A 255 15.49 7.99 15.89
N LEU A 256 15.98 8.29 14.68
CA LEU A 256 15.21 8.94 13.61
C LEU A 256 14.55 7.93 12.68
N GLY A 257 14.75 6.63 12.91
CA GLY A 257 14.27 5.56 12.03
C GLY A 257 15.12 5.36 10.79
N LEU A 258 16.31 5.97 10.70
CA LEU A 258 17.22 5.79 9.59
C LEU A 258 17.93 4.44 9.71
N ASP A 259 18.04 3.72 8.58
CA ASP A 259 18.77 2.47 8.50
C ASP A 259 20.16 2.62 7.85
N ALA A 260 20.84 1.51 7.64
CA ALA A 260 22.19 1.53 7.10
C ALA A 260 22.27 2.11 5.67
N VAL A 261 21.21 1.97 4.87
CA VAL A 261 21.17 2.51 3.50
C VAL A 261 20.94 4.01 3.53
N ASP A 262 20.03 4.52 4.38
CA ASP A 262 19.85 5.96 4.58
C ASP A 262 21.16 6.65 4.99
N HIS A 263 21.87 6.05 5.95
CA HIS A 263 23.17 6.57 6.37
C HIS A 263 24.20 6.55 5.24
N LYS A 264 24.26 5.48 4.43
CA LYS A 264 25.14 5.47 3.24
C LYS A 264 24.76 6.55 2.24
N TYR A 265 23.44 6.73 2.01
CA TYR A 265 22.91 7.72 1.09
C TYR A 265 23.29 9.14 1.52
N LEU A 266 22.97 9.51 2.75
CA LEU A 266 23.28 10.85 3.30
C LEU A 266 24.79 11.09 3.36
N LYS A 267 25.58 10.13 3.84
CA LYS A 267 27.05 10.24 3.83
C LYS A 267 27.61 10.35 2.42
N GLY A 268 27.06 9.58 1.47
CA GLY A 268 27.43 9.67 0.07
C GLY A 268 27.26 11.09 -0.48
N ILE A 269 26.12 11.73 -0.24
CA ILE A 269 25.86 13.11 -0.64
C ILE A 269 26.87 14.06 0.03
N ILE A 270 27.08 13.95 1.33
CA ILE A 270 27.94 14.86 2.10
C ILE A 270 29.41 14.69 1.71
N GLU A 271 29.94 13.47 1.77
CA GLU A 271 31.35 13.21 1.65
C GLU A 271 31.84 13.17 0.20
N ARG A 272 31.05 12.57 -0.71
CA ARG A 272 31.47 12.39 -2.11
C ARG A 272 31.03 13.53 -3.00
N PHE A 273 29.85 14.10 -2.74
CA PHE A 273 29.23 15.14 -3.57
C PHE A 273 29.15 16.50 -2.87
N LYS A 274 29.84 16.69 -1.74
CA LYS A 274 29.98 17.98 -0.99
C LYS A 274 28.65 18.63 -0.64
N GLY A 275 27.62 17.83 -0.35
CA GLY A 275 26.28 18.30 -0.02
C GLY A 275 25.34 18.46 -1.22
N GLY A 276 25.75 18.09 -2.40
CA GLY A 276 24.96 18.16 -3.64
C GLY A 276 25.11 19.46 -4.42
N PRO A 277 24.33 19.65 -5.50
CA PRO A 277 23.37 18.69 -6.06
C PRO A 277 24.02 17.47 -6.70
N VAL A 278 23.31 16.32 -6.67
CA VAL A 278 23.76 15.07 -7.27
C VAL A 278 22.59 14.34 -7.95
N GLY A 279 22.84 13.78 -9.13
CA GLY A 279 21.84 12.96 -9.81
C GLY A 279 21.61 11.60 -9.12
N LEU A 280 20.36 11.12 -9.14
CA LEU A 280 19.95 9.89 -8.50
C LEU A 280 20.81 8.68 -8.93
N GLU A 281 21.09 8.53 -10.23
CA GLU A 281 21.94 7.44 -10.75
C GLU A 281 23.36 7.50 -10.22
N ALA A 282 23.93 8.72 -10.07
CA ALA A 282 25.29 8.88 -9.58
C ALA A 282 25.40 8.49 -8.10
N ILE A 283 24.46 8.92 -7.27
CA ILE A 283 24.44 8.52 -5.86
C ILE A 283 24.17 7.02 -5.70
N ALA A 284 23.20 6.46 -6.43
CA ALA A 284 22.87 5.06 -6.42
C ALA A 284 24.08 4.17 -6.74
N SER A 285 24.75 4.47 -7.85
CA SER A 285 25.99 3.79 -8.23
C SER A 285 27.08 3.92 -7.17
N SER A 286 27.19 5.09 -6.54
CA SER A 286 28.25 5.35 -5.54
C SER A 286 28.09 4.54 -4.26
N ILE A 287 26.84 4.15 -3.89
CA ILE A 287 26.53 3.40 -2.65
C ILE A 287 26.19 1.94 -2.92
N GLY A 288 26.10 1.54 -4.22
CA GLY A 288 25.78 0.18 -4.63
C GLY A 288 24.31 -0.21 -4.45
N GLU A 289 23.39 0.75 -4.70
CA GLU A 289 21.94 0.53 -4.64
C GLU A 289 21.29 0.83 -6.00
N GLU A 290 20.09 0.31 -6.22
CA GLU A 290 19.32 0.60 -7.43
C GLU A 290 18.66 1.99 -7.34
N PRO A 291 18.71 2.82 -8.42
CA PRO A 291 18.09 4.16 -8.41
C PRO A 291 16.62 4.14 -8.04
N MET A 292 15.84 3.23 -8.61
CA MET A 292 14.41 3.10 -8.33
C MET A 292 14.13 2.76 -6.85
N THR A 293 14.97 1.93 -6.24
CA THR A 293 14.85 1.59 -4.80
C THR A 293 15.10 2.83 -3.93
N LEU A 294 16.09 3.65 -4.28
CA LEU A 294 16.33 4.89 -3.56
C LEU A 294 15.15 5.86 -3.70
N GLU A 295 14.64 6.04 -4.92
CA GLU A 295 13.54 6.95 -5.22
C GLU A 295 12.23 6.54 -4.55
N ASP A 296 11.88 5.26 -4.57
CA ASP A 296 10.58 4.78 -4.10
C ASP A 296 10.54 4.48 -2.60
N VAL A 297 11.68 4.10 -2.00
CA VAL A 297 11.72 3.59 -0.62
C VAL A 297 12.39 4.55 0.35
N TYR A 298 13.51 5.16 -0.03
CA TYR A 298 14.35 5.93 0.88
C TYR A 298 14.12 7.44 0.80
N GLU A 299 14.18 8.02 -0.40
CA GLU A 299 14.03 9.47 -0.59
C GLU A 299 12.73 10.05 -0.03
N PRO A 300 11.55 9.40 -0.14
CA PRO A 300 10.30 9.98 0.36
C PRO A 300 10.36 10.32 1.85
N TYR A 301 10.97 9.46 2.65
CA TYR A 301 11.13 9.72 4.07
C TYR A 301 12.20 10.77 4.36
N LEU A 302 13.33 10.72 3.66
CA LEU A 302 14.40 11.69 3.80
C LEU A 302 13.95 13.10 3.40
N MET A 303 13.14 13.22 2.35
CA MET A 303 12.52 14.49 1.94
C MET A 303 11.50 14.98 2.97
N GLN A 304 10.64 14.09 3.48
CA GLN A 304 9.68 14.44 4.53
C GLN A 304 10.35 15.01 5.79
N LYS A 305 11.50 14.45 6.14
CA LYS A 305 12.30 14.91 7.30
C LYS A 305 13.17 16.11 7.00
N GLY A 306 13.21 16.58 5.75
CA GLY A 306 14.01 17.73 5.34
C GLY A 306 15.52 17.46 5.25
N PHE A 307 15.94 16.19 5.22
CA PHE A 307 17.35 15.84 5.04
C PHE A 307 17.85 16.08 3.63
N ILE A 308 16.95 15.92 2.65
CA ILE A 308 17.22 16.16 1.23
C ILE A 308 16.09 16.95 0.59
N GLY A 309 16.36 17.59 -0.54
CA GLY A 309 15.37 18.23 -1.41
C GLY A 309 15.65 17.89 -2.87
N ARG A 310 14.61 17.78 -3.69
CA ARG A 310 14.76 17.70 -5.15
C ARG A 310 14.88 19.11 -5.73
N THR A 311 15.83 19.29 -6.65
CA THR A 311 16.08 20.53 -7.37
C THR A 311 15.69 20.38 -8.83
#